data_4dadbd462612d6333ed8a4140e0db48e
#
_entry.id   4dadbd462612d6333ed8a4140e0db48e
#
_cell.length_a   1.000
_cell.length_b   1.000
_cell.length_c   1.000
_cell.angle_alpha   90.00
_cell.angle_beta   90.00
_cell.angle_gamma   90.00
#
_symmetry.space_group_name_H-M   'P 1'
#
loop_
_entity.id
_entity.type
_entity.pdbx_description
1 polymer ?
#
loop_
_entity_poly.entity_id
_entity_poly.type
_entity_poly.pdbx_seq_one_letter_code
_entity_poly.pdbx_strand_id
1 'polypeptide(L)'
;PASPSANRDRPTRYAPRAPRWAIAFKLPPEERTTRLLDIEVSIGPGGQATPFARLQPVFVGGSTVAAATLHNADQVRQKDVRPGDVVVVRKAGDVIPEVLRPVLAERPGGLPIWTFPTSCPECGEPLSRTEGQAATFCTNHACPRQIRGRIEHFASRGAMDIEGFGEQRVDLFVGEGLLDDVAGVFTLDYDRIAAMDGFGETSVNNLRRAVEDSRARPLGRLLFGLRIPHVGTTVADLVASAFGDLDGLEAASLEDLEAVDGLGPIIAASVHGWIRLASSGDLLARLRSAGVNLVAEAGPAGDADVPQVLVGLSVVVTGTLEGFSRDEAKAAILARGGRSPGSISAKTTALVVGEGGGSKATRAGDLGVPILDEAAFVG
;
A
#
# COMPACT_ATOMS: atom_id res chain seq x y z
N PRO A 1 14.27 -10.53 44.99
CA PRO A 1 13.56 -10.91 43.80
C PRO A 1 12.07 -10.76 44.03
N ALA A 2 11.53 -9.67 43.53
CA ALA A 2 10.11 -9.34 43.64
C ALA A 2 9.31 -10.16 42.64
N SER A 3 8.27 -10.82 43.14
CA SER A 3 7.32 -11.65 42.40
C SER A 3 6.52 -10.85 41.38
N PRO A 4 6.26 -11.38 40.17
CA PRO A 4 5.57 -10.65 39.09
C PRO A 4 4.03 -10.66 39.20
N SER A 5 3.43 -10.68 40.40
CA SER A 5 1.99 -10.86 40.56
C SER A 5 1.14 -9.60 40.78
N ALA A 6 1.71 -8.40 40.70
CA ALA A 6 0.99 -7.19 41.12
C ALA A 6 0.42 -6.29 40.01
N ASN A 7 0.20 -6.77 38.76
CA ASN A 7 -0.28 -5.90 37.70
C ASN A 7 -1.36 -6.51 36.78
N ARG A 8 -2.27 -7.35 37.35
CA ARG A 8 -3.33 -8.02 36.56
C ARG A 8 -4.60 -7.18 36.32
N ASP A 9 -4.76 -6.03 36.95
CA ASP A 9 -6.02 -5.27 36.92
C ASP A 9 -5.96 -3.91 36.21
N ARG A 10 -4.93 -3.65 35.38
CA ARG A 10 -4.99 -2.50 34.50
C ARG A 10 -5.58 -2.93 33.15
N PRO A 11 -6.65 -2.25 32.66
CA PRO A 11 -7.16 -2.52 31.32
C PRO A 11 -6.01 -2.29 30.32
N THR A 12 -5.53 -3.38 29.74
CA THR A 12 -4.46 -3.38 28.75
C THR A 12 -5.00 -2.70 27.50
N ARG A 13 -4.63 -1.45 27.27
CA ARG A 13 -4.83 -0.80 25.97
C ARG A 13 -3.94 -1.53 24.96
N TYR A 14 -4.55 -2.36 24.15
CA TYR A 14 -3.87 -3.01 23.03
C TYR A 14 -3.63 -1.99 21.93
N ALA A 15 -2.40 -1.86 21.43
CA ALA A 15 -2.19 -1.40 20.07
C ALA A 15 -2.77 -2.46 19.13
N PRO A 16 -3.23 -2.12 17.90
CA PRO A 16 -3.95 -3.04 17.01
C PRO A 16 -3.28 -4.39 16.76
N ARG A 17 -2.01 -4.56 17.12
CA ARG A 17 -1.22 -5.79 16.90
C ARG A 17 -0.40 -6.28 18.08
N ALA A 18 -0.29 -5.53 19.17
CA ALA A 18 0.47 -5.94 20.36
C ALA A 18 0.11 -5.12 21.60
N PRO A 19 0.23 -5.68 22.82
CA PRO A 19 0.08 -4.92 24.06
C PRO A 19 1.15 -3.82 24.15
N ARG A 20 0.80 -2.63 24.62
CA ARG A 20 1.75 -1.49 24.77
C ARG A 20 2.92 -1.75 25.73
N TRP A 21 2.80 -2.73 26.59
CA TRP A 21 3.86 -3.13 27.53
C TRP A 21 4.78 -4.21 26.97
N ALA A 22 4.45 -4.81 25.82
CA ALA A 22 5.26 -5.86 25.22
C ALA A 22 6.47 -5.24 24.48
N ILE A 23 7.66 -5.71 24.83
CA ILE A 23 8.91 -5.36 24.16
C ILE A 23 9.41 -6.59 23.40
N ALA A 24 9.66 -6.43 22.10
CA ALA A 24 10.29 -7.50 21.33
C ALA A 24 11.77 -7.60 21.68
N PHE A 25 12.18 -8.72 22.27
CA PHE A 25 13.58 -9.03 22.50
C PHE A 25 14.17 -9.61 21.18
N LYS A 26 15.16 -8.94 20.62
CA LYS A 26 15.83 -9.37 19.39
C LYS A 26 17.10 -10.13 19.73
N LEU A 27 17.13 -11.41 19.44
CA LEU A 27 18.36 -12.22 19.49
C LEU A 27 19.25 -11.89 18.28
N PRO A 28 20.58 -12.04 18.39
CA PRO A 28 21.47 -11.94 17.23
C PRO A 28 21.03 -12.96 16.17
N PRO A 29 20.84 -12.55 14.91
CA PRO A 29 20.47 -13.46 13.84
C PRO A 29 21.58 -14.48 13.58
N GLU A 30 21.18 -15.69 13.22
CA GLU A 30 22.12 -16.76 12.81
C GLU A 30 22.81 -16.34 11.51
N GLU A 31 24.15 -16.46 11.47
CA GLU A 31 24.97 -16.26 10.27
C GLU A 31 25.47 -17.63 9.76
N ARG A 32 25.47 -17.77 8.43
CA ARG A 32 26.04 -18.94 7.74
C ARG A 32 26.89 -18.48 6.56
N THR A 33 27.84 -19.30 6.18
CA THR A 33 28.64 -19.10 4.95
C THR A 33 28.11 -19.98 3.84
N THR A 34 28.11 -19.43 2.62
CA THR A 34 27.76 -20.17 1.41
C THR A 34 28.44 -19.56 0.18
N ARG A 35 28.46 -20.29 -0.93
CA ARG A 35 29.02 -19.80 -2.19
C ARG A 35 28.02 -18.91 -2.92
N LEU A 36 28.47 -17.74 -3.32
CA LEU A 36 27.78 -16.84 -4.24
C LEU A 36 27.98 -17.36 -5.67
N LEU A 37 26.93 -17.88 -6.27
CA LEU A 37 26.95 -18.45 -7.62
C LEU A 37 26.92 -17.34 -8.68
N ASP A 38 26.01 -16.39 -8.51
CA ASP A 38 25.84 -15.24 -9.43
C ASP A 38 25.16 -14.07 -8.72
N ILE A 39 25.16 -12.89 -9.36
CA ILE A 39 24.40 -11.71 -8.96
C ILE A 39 23.48 -11.35 -10.10
N GLU A 40 22.19 -11.51 -9.89
CA GLU A 40 21.13 -11.18 -10.85
C GLU A 40 20.38 -9.91 -10.42
N VAL A 41 19.64 -9.32 -11.36
CA VAL A 41 18.80 -8.13 -11.07
C VAL A 41 17.35 -8.47 -11.35
N SER A 42 16.51 -8.33 -10.33
CA SER A 42 15.05 -8.45 -10.49
C SER A 42 14.39 -7.08 -10.64
N ILE A 43 13.32 -7.04 -11.42
CA ILE A 43 12.49 -5.83 -11.58
C ILE A 43 11.24 -5.99 -10.71
N GLY A 44 11.07 -5.08 -9.78
CA GLY A 44 9.88 -5.04 -8.93
C GLY A 44 8.66 -4.46 -9.67
N PRO A 45 7.45 -4.58 -9.08
CA PRO A 45 6.21 -4.10 -9.69
C PRO A 45 6.16 -2.58 -9.96
N GLY A 46 6.98 -1.81 -9.24
CA GLY A 46 7.16 -0.36 -9.48
C GLY A 46 8.38 -0.03 -10.34
N GLY A 47 8.95 -1.00 -11.05
CA GLY A 47 10.12 -0.81 -11.92
C GLY A 47 11.46 -0.82 -11.20
N GLN A 48 11.51 -0.88 -9.87
CA GLN A 48 12.79 -0.88 -9.14
C GLN A 48 13.63 -2.10 -9.50
N ALA A 49 14.85 -1.85 -9.97
CA ALA A 49 15.85 -2.86 -10.30
C ALA A 49 16.68 -3.18 -9.04
N THR A 50 16.49 -4.37 -8.49
CA THR A 50 17.11 -4.78 -7.24
C THR A 50 18.06 -5.96 -7.47
N PRO A 51 19.37 -5.82 -7.16
CA PRO A 51 20.30 -6.92 -7.24
C PRO A 51 20.08 -7.92 -6.12
N PHE A 52 20.17 -9.20 -6.46
CA PHE A 52 20.13 -10.29 -5.49
C PHE A 52 21.19 -11.34 -5.81
N ALA A 53 21.66 -11.98 -4.77
CA ALA A 53 22.64 -13.06 -4.84
C ALA A 53 21.93 -14.40 -5.10
N ARG A 54 22.35 -15.13 -6.12
CA ARG A 54 22.09 -16.58 -6.26
C ARG A 54 23.13 -17.33 -5.47
N LEU A 55 22.66 -18.16 -4.56
CA LEU A 55 23.52 -18.85 -3.58
C LEU A 55 23.47 -20.35 -3.77
N GLN A 56 24.57 -21.02 -3.45
CA GLN A 56 24.48 -22.44 -3.13
C GLN A 56 23.54 -22.58 -1.93
N PRO A 57 22.50 -23.45 -2.01
CA PRO A 57 21.52 -23.57 -0.94
C PRO A 57 22.16 -23.81 0.43
N VAL A 58 21.76 -23.01 1.43
CA VAL A 58 22.26 -23.10 2.80
C VAL A 58 21.12 -23.02 3.81
N PHE A 59 21.17 -23.80 4.86
CA PHE A 59 20.18 -23.76 5.93
C PHE A 59 20.57 -22.68 6.95
N VAL A 60 19.71 -21.68 7.13
CA VAL A 60 19.90 -20.56 8.07
C VAL A 60 18.57 -20.06 8.60
N GLY A 61 18.48 -19.80 9.90
CA GLY A 61 17.28 -19.27 10.53
C GLY A 61 16.02 -20.10 10.20
N GLY A 62 16.12 -21.44 10.31
CA GLY A 62 14.97 -22.34 10.18
C GLY A 62 14.50 -22.64 8.75
N SER A 63 15.17 -22.15 7.70
CA SER A 63 14.84 -22.52 6.30
C SER A 63 16.05 -22.56 5.39
N THR A 64 15.91 -23.26 4.24
CA THR A 64 16.93 -23.28 3.19
C THR A 64 16.83 -22.02 2.34
N VAL A 65 17.94 -21.31 2.23
CA VAL A 65 18.10 -20.05 1.47
C VAL A 65 18.95 -20.33 0.24
N ALA A 66 18.41 -20.03 -0.95
CA ALA A 66 19.10 -20.11 -2.25
C ALA A 66 19.25 -18.75 -2.92
N ALA A 67 18.58 -17.70 -2.40
CA ALA A 67 18.69 -16.34 -2.86
C ALA A 67 18.67 -15.35 -1.68
N ALA A 68 19.43 -14.25 -1.79
CA ALA A 68 19.52 -13.23 -0.75
C ALA A 68 19.63 -11.84 -1.38
N THR A 69 19.01 -10.85 -0.75
CA THR A 69 19.07 -9.47 -1.27
C THR A 69 20.47 -8.86 -1.13
N LEU A 70 20.80 -8.03 -2.11
CA LEU A 70 21.97 -7.15 -2.09
C LEU A 70 21.55 -5.67 -2.03
N HIS A 71 20.24 -5.42 -1.87
CA HIS A 71 19.57 -4.12 -1.69
C HIS A 71 19.65 -3.20 -2.92
N ASN A 72 20.83 -2.75 -3.33
CA ASN A 72 21.05 -1.87 -4.49
C ASN A 72 22.49 -1.97 -5.01
N ALA A 73 22.77 -1.32 -6.14
CA ALA A 73 24.08 -1.34 -6.79
C ALA A 73 25.21 -0.79 -5.90
N ASP A 74 24.92 0.23 -5.08
CA ASP A 74 25.92 0.83 -4.20
C ASP A 74 26.32 -0.13 -3.07
N GLN A 75 25.37 -0.88 -2.53
CA GLN A 75 25.65 -1.92 -1.52
C GLN A 75 26.47 -3.06 -2.09
N VAL A 76 26.25 -3.48 -3.33
CA VAL A 76 27.10 -4.48 -4.00
C VAL A 76 28.53 -3.99 -4.10
N ARG A 77 28.70 -2.73 -4.54
CA ARG A 77 30.02 -2.10 -4.68
C ARG A 77 30.71 -1.91 -3.32
N GLN A 78 29.98 -1.43 -2.31
CA GLN A 78 30.51 -1.19 -0.97
C GLN A 78 30.95 -2.49 -0.29
N LYS A 79 30.19 -3.57 -0.46
CA LYS A 79 30.49 -4.89 0.09
C LYS A 79 31.58 -5.61 -0.70
N ASP A 80 31.88 -5.18 -1.93
CA ASP A 80 32.79 -5.84 -2.88
C ASP A 80 32.53 -7.34 -3.00
N VAL A 81 31.26 -7.74 -3.11
CA VAL A 81 30.90 -9.13 -3.36
C VAL A 81 30.96 -9.46 -4.85
N ARG A 82 31.49 -10.63 -5.19
CA ARG A 82 31.72 -11.06 -6.58
C ARG A 82 31.19 -12.48 -6.78
N PRO A 83 30.62 -12.80 -7.95
CA PRO A 83 30.31 -14.18 -8.30
C PRO A 83 31.52 -15.08 -8.08
N GLY A 84 31.32 -16.19 -7.38
CA GLY A 84 32.40 -17.11 -6.97
C GLY A 84 32.93 -16.92 -5.56
N ASP A 85 32.61 -15.84 -4.86
CA ASP A 85 32.95 -15.63 -3.45
C ASP A 85 32.24 -16.64 -2.53
N VAL A 86 32.89 -16.92 -1.40
CA VAL A 86 32.19 -17.40 -0.21
C VAL A 86 31.67 -16.17 0.52
N VAL A 87 30.38 -16.14 0.83
CA VAL A 87 29.71 -15.00 1.47
C VAL A 87 29.05 -15.39 2.77
N VAL A 88 28.96 -14.43 3.70
CA VAL A 88 28.20 -14.58 4.93
C VAL A 88 26.78 -14.07 4.69
N VAL A 89 25.80 -14.91 5.01
CA VAL A 89 24.37 -14.65 4.88
C VAL A 89 23.66 -14.75 6.22
N ARG A 90 22.61 -13.97 6.40
CA ARG A 90 21.69 -14.06 7.53
C ARG A 90 20.26 -13.73 7.08
N LYS A 91 19.29 -13.97 7.96
CA LYS A 91 17.95 -13.44 7.78
C LYS A 91 17.76 -12.16 8.60
N ALA A 92 17.55 -11.03 7.92
CA ALA A 92 17.21 -9.78 8.56
C ALA A 92 15.78 -9.88 9.16
N GLY A 93 15.66 -9.60 10.48
CA GLY A 93 14.39 -9.73 11.20
C GLY A 93 13.77 -11.14 11.15
N ASP A 94 14.59 -12.18 11.03
CA ASP A 94 14.22 -13.59 10.89
C ASP A 94 13.38 -13.92 9.63
N VAL A 95 13.31 -13.00 8.66
CA VAL A 95 12.47 -13.15 7.47
C VAL A 95 13.25 -13.02 6.17
N ILE A 96 13.96 -11.90 5.97
CA ILE A 96 14.55 -11.56 4.67
C ILE A 96 16.02 -11.97 4.61
N PRO A 97 16.39 -12.93 3.73
CA PRO A 97 17.79 -13.27 3.52
C PRO A 97 18.58 -12.10 2.92
N GLU A 98 19.71 -11.79 3.51
CA GLU A 98 20.64 -10.75 3.01
C GLU A 98 22.09 -11.26 3.03
N VAL A 99 22.88 -10.79 2.06
CA VAL A 99 24.33 -10.97 2.05
C VAL A 99 24.97 -9.86 2.87
N LEU A 100 25.76 -10.24 3.89
CA LEU A 100 26.45 -9.28 4.74
C LEU A 100 27.78 -8.83 4.14
N ARG A 101 28.65 -9.80 3.82
CA ARG A 101 30.02 -9.56 3.38
C ARG A 101 30.61 -10.81 2.72
N PRO A 102 31.66 -10.68 1.90
CA PRO A 102 32.45 -11.81 1.44
C PRO A 102 33.40 -12.28 2.56
N VAL A 103 33.82 -13.54 2.48
CA VAL A 103 34.91 -14.12 3.27
C VAL A 103 36.19 -13.97 2.46
N LEU A 104 36.86 -12.82 2.60
CA LEU A 104 38.01 -12.46 1.76
C LEU A 104 39.16 -13.46 1.81
N ALA A 105 39.35 -14.18 2.95
CA ALA A 105 40.37 -15.21 3.08
C ALA A 105 40.12 -16.42 2.18
N GLU A 106 38.87 -16.62 1.74
CA GLU A 106 38.46 -17.73 0.89
C GLU A 106 38.21 -17.31 -0.57
N ARG A 107 38.46 -16.02 -0.90
CA ARG A 107 38.24 -15.51 -2.26
C ARG A 107 39.26 -16.08 -3.23
N PRO A 108 38.80 -16.75 -4.30
CA PRO A 108 39.67 -17.16 -5.40
C PRO A 108 40.30 -15.93 -6.08
N GLY A 109 41.55 -16.04 -6.47
CA GLY A 109 42.21 -14.98 -7.23
C GLY A 109 41.54 -14.73 -8.58
N GLY A 110 41.50 -13.45 -9.02
CA GLY A 110 41.07 -13.11 -10.37
C GLY A 110 39.55 -13.02 -10.59
N LEU A 111 38.71 -13.06 -9.54
CA LEU A 111 37.27 -12.86 -9.69
C LEU A 111 36.96 -11.47 -10.23
N PRO A 112 36.16 -11.35 -11.33
CA PRO A 112 35.79 -10.07 -11.89
C PRO A 112 34.90 -9.26 -10.93
N ILE A 113 35.07 -7.92 -10.96
CA ILE A 113 34.14 -7.02 -10.27
C ILE A 113 32.81 -7.08 -11.00
N TRP A 114 31.74 -7.31 -10.27
CA TRP A 114 30.39 -7.29 -10.84
C TRP A 114 29.95 -5.84 -11.14
N THR A 115 29.32 -5.63 -12.28
CA THR A 115 28.79 -4.34 -12.71
C THR A 115 27.27 -4.41 -12.85
N PHE A 116 26.60 -3.38 -12.33
CA PHE A 116 25.15 -3.28 -12.46
C PHE A 116 24.77 -3.11 -13.94
N PRO A 117 23.73 -3.81 -14.45
CA PRO A 117 23.32 -3.69 -15.85
C PRO A 117 22.82 -2.30 -16.17
N THR A 118 23.07 -1.84 -17.39
CA THR A 118 22.59 -0.55 -17.92
C THR A 118 21.20 -0.63 -18.54
N SER A 119 20.74 -1.85 -18.85
CA SER A 119 19.44 -2.13 -19.44
C SER A 119 18.63 -3.10 -18.55
N CYS A 120 17.32 -2.99 -18.66
CA CYS A 120 16.37 -3.84 -17.95
C CYS A 120 16.49 -5.30 -18.42
N PRO A 121 16.69 -6.28 -17.53
CA PRO A 121 16.80 -7.68 -17.94
C PRO A 121 15.49 -8.26 -18.51
N GLU A 122 14.35 -7.60 -18.25
CA GLU A 122 13.03 -8.08 -18.68
C GLU A 122 12.56 -7.51 -20.01
N CYS A 123 12.83 -6.23 -20.29
CA CYS A 123 12.35 -5.56 -21.49
C CYS A 123 13.43 -4.92 -22.35
N GLY A 124 14.70 -4.96 -21.93
CA GLY A 124 15.82 -4.39 -22.68
C GLY A 124 15.98 -2.86 -22.62
N GLU A 125 14.97 -2.13 -22.15
CA GLU A 125 15.01 -0.67 -22.07
C GLU A 125 16.07 -0.17 -21.06
N PRO A 126 16.63 1.03 -21.29
CA PRO A 126 17.62 1.59 -20.37
C PRO A 126 17.08 1.73 -18.95
N LEU A 127 17.91 1.36 -17.98
CA LEU A 127 17.63 1.63 -16.57
C LEU A 127 18.02 3.06 -16.21
N SER A 128 17.17 3.71 -15.42
CA SER A 128 17.35 5.10 -14.99
C SER A 128 17.59 5.19 -13.48
N ARG A 129 18.47 6.10 -13.09
CA ARG A 129 18.73 6.43 -11.68
C ARG A 129 18.75 7.93 -11.50
N THR A 130 17.91 8.44 -10.62
CA THR A 130 17.96 9.86 -10.25
C THR A 130 19.18 10.14 -9.40
N GLU A 131 19.84 11.25 -9.66
CA GLU A 131 21.00 11.68 -8.87
C GLU A 131 20.63 11.81 -7.39
N GLY A 132 21.50 11.32 -6.51
CA GLY A 132 21.26 11.28 -5.06
C GLY A 132 20.35 10.14 -4.56
N GLN A 133 19.72 9.37 -5.45
CA GLN A 133 18.93 8.19 -5.06
C GLN A 133 19.74 6.89 -5.16
N ALA A 134 19.52 5.98 -4.21
CA ALA A 134 20.19 4.68 -4.19
C ALA A 134 19.53 3.66 -5.13
N ALA A 135 18.26 3.87 -5.48
CA ALA A 135 17.47 2.96 -6.30
C ALA A 135 17.62 3.28 -7.79
N THR A 136 17.65 2.23 -8.62
CA THR A 136 17.65 2.30 -10.08
C THR A 136 16.31 1.72 -10.57
N PHE A 137 15.75 2.28 -11.64
CA PHE A 137 14.42 1.92 -12.12
C PHE A 137 14.39 1.61 -13.61
N CYS A 138 13.56 0.63 -14.00
CA CYS A 138 13.03 0.51 -15.34
C CYS A 138 11.81 1.44 -15.45
N THR A 139 11.90 2.45 -16.31
CA THR A 139 10.83 3.45 -16.50
C THR A 139 9.80 3.03 -17.54
N ASN A 140 9.99 1.89 -18.19
CA ASN A 140 9.06 1.37 -19.19
C ASN A 140 7.81 0.78 -18.50
N HIS A 141 6.71 1.51 -18.56
CA HIS A 141 5.43 1.05 -18.01
C HIS A 141 4.85 -0.19 -18.72
N ALA A 142 5.31 -0.47 -19.96
CA ALA A 142 4.97 -1.68 -20.70
C ALA A 142 5.92 -2.86 -20.40
N CYS A 143 6.83 -2.72 -19.46
CA CYS A 143 7.71 -3.81 -19.04
C CYS A 143 6.88 -5.02 -18.55
N PRO A 144 7.06 -6.23 -19.11
CA PRO A 144 6.25 -7.40 -18.75
C PRO A 144 6.26 -7.69 -17.25
N ARG A 145 7.40 -7.54 -16.58
CA ARG A 145 7.48 -7.76 -15.13
C ARG A 145 6.68 -6.72 -14.32
N GLN A 146 6.65 -5.47 -14.77
CA GLN A 146 5.83 -4.45 -14.13
C GLN A 146 4.34 -4.68 -14.35
N ILE A 147 3.94 -5.10 -15.56
CA ILE A 147 2.55 -5.47 -15.86
C ILE A 147 2.11 -6.60 -14.94
N ARG A 148 2.86 -7.70 -14.88
CA ARG A 148 2.58 -8.84 -13.98
C ARG A 148 2.41 -8.38 -12.54
N GLY A 149 3.38 -7.65 -12.00
CA GLY A 149 3.34 -7.20 -10.62
C GLY A 149 2.22 -6.20 -10.30
N ARG A 150 1.76 -5.40 -11.28
CA ARG A 150 0.57 -4.56 -11.11
C ARG A 150 -0.71 -5.39 -11.07
N ILE A 151 -0.84 -6.40 -11.94
CA ILE A 151 -1.99 -7.31 -11.96
C ILE A 151 -2.04 -8.16 -10.69
N GLU A 152 -0.92 -8.73 -10.25
CA GLU A 152 -0.82 -9.46 -8.97
C GLU A 152 -1.25 -8.61 -7.78
N HIS A 153 -0.77 -7.37 -7.72
CA HIS A 153 -1.15 -6.43 -6.67
C HIS A 153 -2.63 -6.08 -6.73
N PHE A 154 -3.15 -5.80 -7.93
CA PHE A 154 -4.55 -5.48 -8.17
C PHE A 154 -5.48 -6.63 -7.74
N ALA A 155 -5.10 -7.87 -8.04
CA ALA A 155 -5.87 -9.04 -7.65
C ALA A 155 -5.69 -9.44 -6.18
N SER A 156 -4.73 -8.86 -5.46
CA SER A 156 -4.41 -9.25 -4.08
C SER A 156 -5.56 -9.04 -3.10
N ARG A 157 -5.51 -9.77 -1.96
CA ARG A 157 -6.52 -9.71 -0.89
C ARG A 157 -6.77 -8.29 -0.37
N GLY A 158 -5.76 -7.44 -0.33
CA GLY A 158 -5.87 -6.04 0.13
C GLY A 158 -6.52 -5.11 -0.90
N ALA A 159 -6.47 -5.46 -2.18
CA ALA A 159 -7.03 -4.72 -3.31
C ALA A 159 -8.38 -5.33 -3.74
N MET A 160 -8.51 -5.75 -4.99
CA MET A 160 -9.78 -6.25 -5.54
C MET A 160 -10.13 -7.67 -5.08
N ASP A 161 -9.20 -8.42 -4.44
CA ASP A 161 -9.40 -9.74 -3.83
C ASP A 161 -9.96 -10.75 -4.84
N ILE A 162 -9.25 -10.93 -5.93
CA ILE A 162 -9.67 -11.81 -7.04
C ILE A 162 -9.03 -13.18 -6.84
N GLU A 163 -9.79 -14.12 -6.37
CA GLU A 163 -9.31 -15.48 -6.16
C GLU A 163 -8.88 -16.13 -7.48
N GLY A 164 -7.75 -16.82 -7.42
CA GLY A 164 -7.21 -17.52 -8.58
C GLY A 164 -6.23 -16.72 -9.44
N PHE A 165 -5.99 -15.45 -9.17
CA PHE A 165 -4.95 -14.63 -9.80
C PHE A 165 -3.63 -14.68 -9.02
N GLY A 166 -3.09 -15.88 -8.81
CA GLY A 166 -1.73 -16.04 -8.27
C GLY A 166 -0.65 -15.84 -9.35
N GLU A 167 0.60 -15.69 -8.91
CA GLU A 167 1.77 -15.40 -9.75
C GLU A 167 1.82 -16.26 -11.03
N GLN A 168 1.68 -17.58 -10.91
CA GLN A 168 1.75 -18.51 -12.05
C GLN A 168 0.67 -18.24 -13.12
N ARG A 169 -0.55 -17.91 -12.70
CA ARG A 169 -1.64 -17.59 -13.65
C ARG A 169 -1.46 -16.24 -14.30
N VAL A 170 -1.01 -15.25 -13.54
CA VAL A 170 -0.71 -13.93 -14.10
C VAL A 170 0.43 -14.03 -15.10
N ASP A 171 1.49 -14.77 -14.79
CA ASP A 171 2.59 -15.03 -15.71
C ASP A 171 2.11 -15.70 -17.00
N LEU A 172 1.25 -16.73 -16.89
CA LEU A 172 0.68 -17.41 -18.03
C LEU A 172 -0.18 -16.47 -18.88
N PHE A 173 -1.11 -15.74 -18.27
CA PHE A 173 -2.05 -14.88 -19.00
C PHE A 173 -1.37 -13.68 -19.67
N VAL A 174 -0.37 -13.09 -19.04
CA VAL A 174 0.45 -12.05 -19.67
C VAL A 174 1.32 -12.64 -20.77
N GLY A 175 1.93 -13.81 -20.56
CA GLY A 175 2.75 -14.49 -21.55
C GLY A 175 1.97 -14.89 -22.81
N GLU A 176 0.71 -15.28 -22.66
CA GLU A 176 -0.20 -15.63 -23.76
C GLU A 176 -0.91 -14.41 -24.39
N GLY A 177 -0.62 -13.18 -23.92
CA GLY A 177 -1.27 -11.95 -24.41
C GLY A 177 -2.76 -11.87 -24.11
N LEU A 178 -3.21 -12.49 -23.00
CA LEU A 178 -4.58 -12.40 -22.48
C LEU A 178 -4.74 -11.18 -21.55
N LEU A 179 -3.63 -10.67 -21.03
CA LEU A 179 -3.59 -9.56 -20.09
C LEU A 179 -2.47 -8.58 -20.44
N ASP A 180 -2.84 -7.33 -20.67
CA ASP A 180 -1.91 -6.22 -20.91
C ASP A 180 -1.83 -5.25 -19.71
N ASP A 181 -2.90 -5.19 -18.92
CA ASP A 181 -3.01 -4.35 -17.73
C ASP A 181 -4.12 -4.82 -16.77
N VAL A 182 -4.38 -4.05 -15.73
CA VAL A 182 -5.38 -4.39 -14.70
C VAL A 182 -6.84 -4.31 -15.22
N ALA A 183 -7.13 -3.49 -16.24
CA ALA A 183 -8.48 -3.45 -16.81
C ALA A 183 -8.78 -4.69 -17.66
N GLY A 184 -7.77 -5.30 -18.27
CA GLY A 184 -7.89 -6.56 -19.02
C GLY A 184 -8.42 -7.71 -18.17
N VAL A 185 -8.27 -7.66 -16.84
CA VAL A 185 -8.83 -8.65 -15.90
C VAL A 185 -10.33 -8.80 -16.06
N PHE A 186 -11.05 -7.72 -16.38
CA PHE A 186 -12.50 -7.69 -16.52
C PHE A 186 -13.00 -8.04 -17.93
N THR A 187 -12.08 -8.22 -18.87
CA THR A 187 -12.38 -8.53 -20.30
C THR A 187 -11.68 -9.80 -20.79
N LEU A 188 -11.36 -10.72 -19.87
CA LEU A 188 -10.70 -11.98 -20.17
C LEU A 188 -11.49 -12.83 -21.17
N ASP A 189 -10.77 -13.41 -22.13
CA ASP A 189 -11.30 -14.42 -23.05
C ASP A 189 -11.34 -15.80 -22.36
N TYR A 190 -12.48 -16.09 -21.73
CA TYR A 190 -12.67 -17.34 -21.01
C TYR A 190 -12.72 -18.57 -21.91
N ASP A 191 -13.09 -18.43 -23.18
CA ASP A 191 -13.14 -19.54 -24.13
C ASP A 191 -11.70 -19.93 -24.51
N ARG A 192 -10.85 -18.95 -24.71
CA ARG A 192 -9.42 -19.19 -24.91
C ARG A 192 -8.74 -19.78 -23.67
N ILE A 193 -9.11 -19.33 -22.46
CA ILE A 193 -8.58 -19.89 -21.21
C ILE A 193 -9.03 -21.36 -21.06
N ALA A 194 -10.30 -21.69 -21.38
CA ALA A 194 -10.81 -23.05 -21.30
C ALA A 194 -10.11 -24.03 -22.25
N ALA A 195 -9.54 -23.54 -23.33
CA ALA A 195 -8.77 -24.34 -24.29
C ALA A 195 -7.31 -24.59 -23.86
N MET A 196 -6.84 -23.94 -22.77
CA MET A 196 -5.47 -24.08 -22.27
C MET A 196 -5.32 -25.31 -21.37
N ASP A 197 -4.16 -25.94 -21.43
CA ASP A 197 -3.82 -27.06 -20.54
C ASP A 197 -3.92 -26.67 -19.06
N GLY A 198 -4.55 -27.53 -18.26
CA GLY A 198 -4.72 -27.32 -16.82
C GLY A 198 -5.95 -26.47 -16.43
N PHE A 199 -6.75 -26.00 -17.40
CA PHE A 199 -8.00 -25.30 -17.15
C PHE A 199 -9.21 -26.16 -17.49
N GLY A 200 -9.84 -26.75 -16.46
CA GLY A 200 -11.13 -27.40 -16.59
C GLY A 200 -12.28 -26.43 -16.37
N GLU A 201 -13.47 -26.82 -16.77
CA GLU A 201 -14.71 -26.03 -16.66
C GLU A 201 -14.92 -25.40 -15.26
N THR A 202 -14.70 -26.18 -14.20
CA THR A 202 -14.81 -25.70 -12.80
C THR A 202 -13.82 -24.57 -12.51
N SER A 203 -12.56 -24.69 -12.99
CA SER A 203 -11.52 -23.69 -12.77
C SER A 203 -11.86 -22.39 -13.48
N VAL A 204 -12.34 -22.46 -14.73
CA VAL A 204 -12.77 -21.29 -15.52
C VAL A 204 -13.98 -20.60 -14.89
N ASN A 205 -14.98 -21.38 -14.46
CA ASN A 205 -16.18 -20.84 -13.81
C ASN A 205 -15.85 -20.17 -12.47
N ASN A 206 -14.96 -20.74 -11.68
CA ASN A 206 -14.50 -20.10 -10.43
C ASN A 206 -13.75 -18.79 -10.70
N LEU A 207 -12.90 -18.77 -11.71
CA LEU A 207 -12.17 -17.56 -12.11
C LEU A 207 -13.14 -16.47 -12.58
N ARG A 208 -14.11 -16.82 -13.43
CA ARG A 208 -15.16 -15.89 -13.91
C ARG A 208 -15.95 -15.30 -12.75
N ARG A 209 -16.37 -16.13 -11.79
CA ARG A 209 -17.09 -15.68 -10.60
C ARG A 209 -16.24 -14.73 -9.75
N ALA A 210 -14.97 -15.07 -9.49
CA ALA A 210 -14.07 -14.23 -8.69
C ALA A 210 -13.86 -12.85 -9.32
N VAL A 211 -13.73 -12.78 -10.65
CA VAL A 211 -13.65 -11.51 -11.39
C VAL A 211 -14.94 -10.72 -11.27
N GLU A 212 -16.11 -11.38 -11.46
CA GLU A 212 -17.41 -10.72 -11.36
C GLU A 212 -17.68 -10.17 -9.95
N ASP A 213 -17.43 -10.97 -8.92
CA ASP A 213 -17.59 -10.58 -7.52
C ASP A 213 -16.67 -9.39 -7.15
N SER A 214 -15.52 -9.30 -7.79
CA SER A 214 -14.56 -8.21 -7.52
C SER A 214 -15.04 -6.84 -8.02
N ARG A 215 -15.94 -6.79 -9.02
CA ARG A 215 -16.50 -5.54 -9.54
C ARG A 215 -17.21 -4.71 -8.47
N ALA A 216 -17.80 -5.37 -7.47
CA ALA A 216 -18.51 -4.72 -6.38
C ALA A 216 -17.60 -4.14 -5.28
N ARG A 217 -16.28 -4.34 -5.37
CA ARG A 217 -15.35 -3.81 -4.36
C ARG A 217 -15.39 -2.28 -4.33
N PRO A 218 -15.32 -1.66 -3.13
CA PRO A 218 -15.43 -0.21 -2.99
C PRO A 218 -14.22 0.55 -3.57
N LEU A 219 -14.42 1.81 -3.90
CA LEU A 219 -13.42 2.70 -4.50
C LEU A 219 -12.08 2.71 -3.76
N GLY A 220 -12.05 2.68 -2.42
CA GLY A 220 -10.81 2.64 -1.66
C GLY A 220 -9.94 1.44 -2.02
N ARG A 221 -10.54 0.27 -2.21
CA ARG A 221 -9.82 -0.95 -2.63
C ARG A 221 -9.32 -0.84 -4.08
N LEU A 222 -10.11 -0.23 -4.95
CA LEU A 222 -9.69 0.06 -6.33
C LEU A 222 -8.48 0.99 -6.35
N LEU A 223 -8.55 2.13 -5.65
CA LEU A 223 -7.44 3.10 -5.58
C LEU A 223 -6.15 2.48 -5.05
N PHE A 224 -6.24 1.64 -4.01
CA PHE A 224 -5.10 0.86 -3.54
C PHE A 224 -4.59 -0.10 -4.60
N GLY A 225 -5.49 -0.81 -5.31
CA GLY A 225 -5.17 -1.75 -6.38
C GLY A 225 -4.47 -1.10 -7.58
N LEU A 226 -4.78 0.14 -7.90
CA LEU A 226 -4.17 0.92 -8.98
C LEU A 226 -2.72 1.34 -8.69
N ARG A 227 -2.22 1.13 -7.47
CA ARG A 227 -0.83 1.41 -7.10
C ARG A 227 -0.40 2.84 -7.32
N ILE A 228 -1.27 3.79 -7.05
CA ILE A 228 -0.90 5.21 -7.06
C ILE A 228 0.27 5.42 -6.09
N PRO A 229 1.37 6.08 -6.51
CA PRO A 229 2.52 6.29 -5.64
C PRO A 229 2.14 6.93 -4.30
N HIS A 230 2.69 6.44 -3.20
CA HIS A 230 2.42 6.88 -1.82
C HIS A 230 1.01 6.57 -1.28
N VAL A 231 0.15 5.91 -2.06
CA VAL A 231 -1.21 5.54 -1.64
C VAL A 231 -1.22 4.09 -1.15
N GLY A 232 -1.22 3.92 0.17
CA GLY A 232 -1.49 2.64 0.85
C GLY A 232 -2.99 2.48 1.13
N THR A 233 -3.40 1.35 1.73
CA THR A 233 -4.81 1.07 2.05
C THR A 233 -5.48 2.20 2.82
N THR A 234 -4.87 2.67 3.92
CA THR A 234 -5.43 3.76 4.76
C THR A 234 -5.61 5.06 3.97
N VAL A 235 -4.65 5.41 3.10
CA VAL A 235 -4.74 6.63 2.29
C VAL A 235 -5.80 6.46 1.20
N ALA A 236 -5.88 5.29 0.58
CA ALA A 236 -6.90 4.97 -0.43
C ALA A 236 -8.32 5.10 0.13
N ASP A 237 -8.56 4.55 1.32
CA ASP A 237 -9.84 4.65 2.02
C ASP A 237 -10.16 6.10 2.41
N LEU A 238 -9.14 6.85 2.86
CA LEU A 238 -9.28 8.26 3.22
C LEU A 238 -9.67 9.10 1.99
N VAL A 239 -8.98 8.91 0.85
CA VAL A 239 -9.28 9.61 -0.41
C VAL A 239 -10.68 9.23 -0.91
N ALA A 240 -11.02 7.94 -0.94
CA ALA A 240 -12.33 7.48 -1.36
C ALA A 240 -13.44 8.10 -0.51
N SER A 241 -13.29 8.09 0.82
CA SER A 241 -14.27 8.65 1.74
C SER A 241 -14.40 10.17 1.63
N ALA A 242 -13.30 10.89 1.31
CA ALA A 242 -13.30 12.34 1.21
C ALA A 242 -14.04 12.84 -0.05
N PHE A 243 -13.93 12.12 -1.16
CA PHE A 243 -14.48 12.52 -2.46
C PHE A 243 -15.74 11.77 -2.85
N GLY A 244 -16.05 10.65 -2.19
CA GLY A 244 -17.28 9.88 -2.36
C GLY A 244 -17.28 8.94 -3.55
N ASP A 245 -16.84 9.41 -4.71
CA ASP A 245 -16.72 8.62 -5.93
C ASP A 245 -15.52 9.04 -6.78
N LEU A 246 -15.29 8.31 -7.87
CA LEU A 246 -14.17 8.60 -8.79
C LEU A 246 -14.38 9.94 -9.51
N ASP A 247 -15.61 10.32 -9.86
CA ASP A 247 -15.90 11.57 -10.56
C ASP A 247 -15.57 12.77 -9.67
N GLY A 248 -15.93 12.72 -8.38
CA GLY A 248 -15.52 13.69 -7.38
C GLY A 248 -14.01 13.81 -7.23
N LEU A 249 -13.32 12.67 -7.26
CA LEU A 249 -11.85 12.64 -7.18
C LEU A 249 -11.19 13.17 -8.47
N GLU A 250 -11.73 12.87 -9.65
CA GLU A 250 -11.26 13.40 -10.93
C GLU A 250 -11.47 14.92 -11.04
N ALA A 251 -12.53 15.45 -10.43
CA ALA A 251 -12.81 16.89 -10.40
C ALA A 251 -12.01 17.68 -9.36
N ALA A 252 -11.41 16.99 -8.36
CA ALA A 252 -10.71 17.63 -7.25
C ALA A 252 -9.47 18.41 -7.71
N SER A 253 -9.27 19.60 -7.15
CA SER A 253 -8.04 20.37 -7.30
C SER A 253 -6.94 19.83 -6.36
N LEU A 254 -5.70 20.30 -6.55
CA LEU A 254 -4.61 19.95 -5.63
C LEU A 254 -4.91 20.48 -4.21
N GLU A 255 -5.47 21.67 -4.11
CA GLU A 255 -5.87 22.32 -2.86
C GLU A 255 -6.96 21.51 -2.12
N ASP A 256 -7.92 20.95 -2.85
CA ASP A 256 -8.95 20.09 -2.26
C ASP A 256 -8.34 18.82 -1.66
N LEU A 257 -7.37 18.21 -2.35
CA LEU A 257 -6.64 17.05 -1.85
C LEU A 257 -5.77 17.38 -0.64
N GLU A 258 -5.09 18.53 -0.63
CA GLU A 258 -4.28 18.99 0.51
C GLU A 258 -5.15 19.35 1.73
N ALA A 259 -6.42 19.73 1.51
CA ALA A 259 -7.35 20.03 2.59
C ALA A 259 -7.89 18.79 3.32
N VAL A 260 -7.68 17.58 2.77
CA VAL A 260 -8.08 16.32 3.41
C VAL A 260 -7.18 16.05 4.60
N ASP A 261 -7.75 15.93 5.80
CA ASP A 261 -7.00 15.65 7.02
C ASP A 261 -6.33 14.27 6.91
N GLY A 262 -5.00 14.23 7.09
CA GLY A 262 -4.19 13.03 6.92
C GLY A 262 -3.54 12.87 5.55
N LEU A 263 -3.86 13.69 4.54
CA LEU A 263 -3.13 13.78 3.29
C LEU A 263 -2.06 14.88 3.37
N GLY A 264 -0.80 14.49 3.36
CA GLY A 264 0.30 15.46 3.23
C GLY A 264 0.49 15.92 1.78
N PRO A 265 1.19 17.05 1.54
CA PRO A 265 1.34 17.65 0.20
C PRO A 265 1.98 16.71 -0.83
N ILE A 266 2.91 15.82 -0.41
CA ILE A 266 3.53 14.83 -1.29
C ILE A 266 2.50 13.81 -1.80
N ILE A 267 1.61 13.35 -0.93
CA ILE A 267 0.58 12.37 -1.27
C ILE A 267 -0.48 13.03 -2.16
N ALA A 268 -0.93 14.24 -1.79
CA ALA A 268 -1.90 15.02 -2.56
C ALA A 268 -1.39 15.27 -3.99
N ALA A 269 -0.14 15.73 -4.13
CA ALA A 269 0.50 15.93 -5.43
C ALA A 269 0.60 14.63 -6.24
N SER A 270 0.89 13.50 -5.58
CA SER A 270 0.98 12.19 -6.23
C SER A 270 -0.38 11.73 -6.78
N VAL A 271 -1.44 11.81 -5.98
CA VAL A 271 -2.81 11.45 -6.40
C VAL A 271 -3.27 12.37 -7.54
N HIS A 272 -3.14 13.68 -7.36
CA HIS A 272 -3.51 14.67 -8.35
C HIS A 272 -2.78 14.49 -9.68
N GLY A 273 -1.46 14.28 -9.63
CA GLY A 273 -0.65 14.05 -10.83
C GLY A 273 -1.01 12.75 -11.54
N TRP A 274 -1.21 11.65 -10.77
CA TRP A 274 -1.54 10.35 -11.33
C TRP A 274 -2.89 10.36 -12.09
N ILE A 275 -3.93 10.95 -11.50
CA ILE A 275 -5.28 11.02 -12.12
C ILE A 275 -5.24 11.79 -13.44
N ARG A 276 -4.37 12.79 -13.58
CA ARG A 276 -4.26 13.63 -14.78
C ARG A 276 -3.34 13.10 -15.87
N LEU A 277 -2.70 11.94 -15.65
CA LEU A 277 -1.97 11.26 -16.72
C LEU A 277 -2.97 10.71 -17.76
N ALA A 278 -2.71 10.91 -19.03
CA ALA A 278 -3.57 10.37 -20.12
C ALA A 278 -3.74 8.84 -20.00
N SER A 279 -2.66 8.12 -19.69
CA SER A 279 -2.70 6.67 -19.46
C SER A 279 -3.60 6.25 -18.29
N SER A 280 -3.68 7.07 -17.25
CA SER A 280 -4.58 6.82 -16.11
C SER A 280 -6.03 7.08 -16.52
N GLY A 281 -6.30 8.14 -17.28
CA GLY A 281 -7.63 8.45 -17.80
C GLY A 281 -8.18 7.32 -18.68
N ASP A 282 -7.37 6.81 -19.62
CA ASP A 282 -7.75 5.65 -20.47
C ASP A 282 -8.02 4.40 -19.61
N LEU A 283 -7.19 4.12 -18.62
CA LEU A 283 -7.38 3.00 -17.71
C LEU A 283 -8.67 3.12 -16.90
N LEU A 284 -8.93 4.30 -16.31
CA LEU A 284 -10.14 4.56 -15.54
C LEU A 284 -11.41 4.48 -16.40
N ALA A 285 -11.36 4.98 -17.64
CA ALA A 285 -12.47 4.86 -18.59
C ALA A 285 -12.77 3.38 -18.92
N ARG A 286 -11.77 2.54 -19.09
CA ARG A 286 -11.93 1.10 -19.33
C ARG A 286 -12.50 0.39 -18.10
N LEU A 287 -12.05 0.70 -16.90
CA LEU A 287 -12.61 0.16 -15.64
C LEU A 287 -14.07 0.57 -15.45
N ARG A 288 -14.40 1.83 -15.76
CA ARG A 288 -15.80 2.32 -15.76
C ARG A 288 -16.66 1.54 -16.76
N SER A 289 -16.19 1.37 -17.99
CA SER A 289 -16.89 0.60 -19.04
C SER A 289 -17.04 -0.89 -18.67
N ALA A 290 -16.11 -1.43 -17.91
CA ALA A 290 -16.16 -2.80 -17.39
C ALA A 290 -17.13 -2.96 -16.21
N GLY A 291 -17.81 -1.90 -15.74
CA GLY A 291 -18.78 -1.95 -14.65
C GLY A 291 -18.15 -2.14 -13.25
N VAL A 292 -16.91 -1.73 -13.06
CA VAL A 292 -16.26 -1.72 -11.75
C VAL A 292 -16.90 -0.65 -10.87
N ASN A 293 -17.13 -0.94 -9.61
CA ASN A 293 -17.65 0.01 -8.65
C ASN A 293 -16.65 1.14 -8.41
N LEU A 294 -17.07 2.37 -8.69
CA LEU A 294 -16.27 3.58 -8.57
C LEU A 294 -16.73 4.47 -7.41
N VAL A 295 -17.56 3.91 -6.51
CA VAL A 295 -18.11 4.62 -5.36
C VAL A 295 -17.41 4.13 -4.08
N ALA A 296 -17.18 5.04 -3.17
CA ALA A 296 -16.66 4.72 -1.85
C ALA A 296 -17.64 3.77 -1.12
N GLU A 297 -17.09 2.95 -0.23
CA GLU A 297 -17.94 2.25 0.73
C GLU A 297 -18.73 3.32 1.50
N ALA A 298 -20.05 3.20 1.51
CA ALA A 298 -20.85 4.02 2.41
C ALA A 298 -20.23 3.81 3.80
N GLY A 299 -19.71 4.90 4.40
CA GLY A 299 -19.25 4.84 5.79
C GLY A 299 -20.34 4.13 6.58
N PRO A 300 -20.04 3.49 7.74
CA PRO A 300 -21.01 2.67 8.43
C PRO A 300 -22.33 3.35 8.32
N ALA A 301 -23.26 2.70 7.60
CA ALA A 301 -24.57 3.27 7.30
C ALA A 301 -25.11 3.71 8.64
N GLY A 302 -25.14 5.04 8.86
CA GLY A 302 -25.85 5.57 9.97
C GLY A 302 -27.21 4.89 9.85
N ASP A 303 -27.66 4.25 10.94
CA ASP A 303 -28.94 3.57 10.97
C ASP A 303 -29.91 4.33 10.06
N ALA A 304 -30.59 3.63 9.15
CA ALA A 304 -31.50 4.27 8.18
C ALA A 304 -32.55 5.19 8.85
N ASP A 305 -32.64 5.16 10.17
CA ASP A 305 -33.46 5.98 11.06
C ASP A 305 -32.77 7.25 11.58
N VAL A 306 -31.47 7.50 11.29
CA VAL A 306 -30.79 8.72 11.78
C VAL A 306 -31.08 9.90 10.84
N PRO A 307 -31.78 10.94 11.31
CA PRO A 307 -32.09 12.10 10.49
C PRO A 307 -30.82 12.78 9.96
N GLN A 308 -30.75 13.05 8.65
CA GLN A 308 -29.62 13.67 7.96
C GLN A 308 -29.58 15.18 8.15
N VAL A 309 -29.58 15.64 9.41
CA VAL A 309 -29.73 17.07 9.81
C VAL A 309 -28.46 17.89 9.62
N LEU A 310 -27.31 17.26 9.39
CA LEU A 310 -26.02 17.93 9.28
C LEU A 310 -25.47 17.97 7.84
N VAL A 311 -26.29 17.65 6.84
CA VAL A 311 -25.88 17.70 5.42
C VAL A 311 -25.34 19.08 5.05
N GLY A 312 -24.12 19.11 4.50
CA GLY A 312 -23.45 20.36 4.11
C GLY A 312 -22.76 21.12 5.25
N LEU A 313 -22.92 20.69 6.50
CA LEU A 313 -22.29 21.33 7.65
C LEU A 313 -20.93 20.68 7.96
N SER A 314 -19.99 21.52 8.40
CA SER A 314 -18.65 21.13 8.81
C SER A 314 -18.47 21.40 10.31
N VAL A 315 -18.40 20.33 11.11
CA VAL A 315 -18.35 20.44 12.58
C VAL A 315 -17.01 19.86 13.09
N VAL A 316 -16.24 20.69 13.76
CA VAL A 316 -14.97 20.26 14.37
C VAL A 316 -15.21 19.93 15.83
N VAL A 317 -14.62 18.84 16.33
CA VAL A 317 -14.68 18.43 17.73
C VAL A 317 -13.30 18.53 18.38
N THR A 318 -13.22 19.13 19.57
CA THR A 318 -11.97 19.28 20.33
C THR A 318 -12.21 19.15 21.84
N GLY A 319 -11.16 18.76 22.56
CA GLY A 319 -11.27 18.50 24.00
C GLY A 319 -11.84 17.11 24.31
N THR A 320 -12.11 16.88 25.59
CA THR A 320 -12.73 15.64 26.12
C THR A 320 -14.20 15.90 26.37
N LEU A 321 -15.08 15.18 25.70
CA LEU A 321 -16.50 15.19 25.94
C LEU A 321 -16.85 14.18 27.04
N GLU A 322 -17.93 14.40 27.78
CA GLU A 322 -18.35 13.51 28.87
C GLU A 322 -19.10 12.27 28.37
N GLY A 323 -19.97 12.44 27.37
CA GLY A 323 -20.80 11.37 26.80
C GLY A 323 -20.26 10.73 25.52
N PHE A 324 -19.19 11.26 24.93
CA PHE A 324 -18.61 10.76 23.68
C PHE A 324 -17.09 10.69 23.74
N SER A 325 -16.51 9.60 23.25
CA SER A 325 -15.14 9.67 22.76
C SER A 325 -15.07 10.58 21.52
N ARG A 326 -13.88 11.08 21.19
CA ARG A 326 -13.68 11.92 20.01
C ARG A 326 -14.11 11.22 18.71
N ASP A 327 -13.87 9.91 18.64
CA ASP A 327 -14.20 9.12 17.45
C ASP A 327 -15.71 8.85 17.37
N GLU A 328 -16.39 8.65 18.50
CA GLU A 328 -17.85 8.52 18.55
C GLU A 328 -18.55 9.82 18.16
N ALA A 329 -18.06 10.98 18.63
CA ALA A 329 -18.62 12.26 18.23
C ALA A 329 -18.44 12.54 16.73
N LYS A 330 -17.27 12.22 16.16
CA LYS A 330 -17.04 12.27 14.70
C LYS A 330 -17.99 11.33 13.96
N ALA A 331 -18.13 10.09 14.42
CA ALA A 331 -19.02 9.12 13.81
C ALA A 331 -20.49 9.61 13.85
N ALA A 332 -20.93 10.23 14.93
CA ALA A 332 -22.26 10.80 15.08
C ALA A 332 -22.52 11.95 14.09
N ILE A 333 -21.52 12.80 13.82
CA ILE A 333 -21.60 13.87 12.82
C ILE A 333 -21.71 13.28 11.41
N LEU A 334 -20.85 12.31 11.07
CA LEU A 334 -20.85 11.64 9.76
C LEU A 334 -22.16 10.88 9.52
N ALA A 335 -22.66 10.17 10.54
CA ALA A 335 -23.93 9.44 10.45
C ALA A 335 -25.12 10.35 10.14
N ARG A 336 -25.05 11.66 10.47
CA ARG A 336 -26.06 12.68 10.20
C ARG A 336 -25.79 13.50 8.95
N GLY A 337 -24.88 13.07 8.07
CA GLY A 337 -24.54 13.71 6.79
C GLY A 337 -23.60 14.92 6.92
N GLY A 338 -23.04 15.18 8.12
CA GLY A 338 -22.08 16.26 8.34
C GLY A 338 -20.65 15.87 7.98
N ARG A 339 -19.75 16.85 7.98
CA ARG A 339 -18.30 16.67 7.87
C ARG A 339 -17.63 16.98 9.20
N SER A 340 -16.63 16.19 9.60
CA SER A 340 -15.89 16.42 10.85
C SER A 340 -14.38 16.50 10.62
N PRO A 341 -13.87 17.63 10.06
CA PRO A 341 -12.44 17.81 9.81
C PRO A 341 -11.66 17.95 11.12
N GLY A 342 -10.36 17.61 11.06
CA GLY A 342 -9.46 17.68 12.22
C GLY A 342 -9.01 19.10 12.61
N SER A 343 -9.18 20.10 11.72
CA SER A 343 -8.74 21.49 11.90
C SER A 343 -9.86 22.49 11.62
N ILE A 344 -9.75 23.69 12.21
CA ILE A 344 -10.71 24.80 12.01
C ILE A 344 -10.25 25.66 10.85
N SER A 345 -11.17 25.99 9.97
CA SER A 345 -11.00 26.90 8.84
C SER A 345 -12.19 27.85 8.71
N ALA A 346 -12.10 28.82 7.82
CA ALA A 346 -13.23 29.71 7.51
C ALA A 346 -14.47 28.96 6.94
N LYS A 347 -14.33 27.70 6.52
CA LYS A 347 -15.41 26.82 6.05
C LYS A 347 -16.05 26.01 7.19
N THR A 348 -15.53 26.10 8.42
CA THR A 348 -16.07 25.38 9.58
C THR A 348 -17.36 26.03 10.04
N THR A 349 -18.43 25.24 10.13
CA THR A 349 -19.77 25.74 10.52
C THR A 349 -19.87 25.86 12.04
N ALA A 350 -19.32 24.97 12.81
CA ALA A 350 -19.33 25.01 14.27
C ALA A 350 -18.13 24.27 14.86
N LEU A 351 -17.71 24.63 16.07
CA LEU A 351 -16.74 23.93 16.90
C LEU A 351 -17.43 23.39 18.15
N VAL A 352 -17.39 22.09 18.36
CA VAL A 352 -17.80 21.46 19.62
C VAL A 352 -16.59 21.37 20.52
N VAL A 353 -16.69 21.95 21.74
CA VAL A 353 -15.59 22.04 22.71
C VAL A 353 -15.94 21.29 23.97
N GLY A 354 -15.14 20.25 24.27
CA GLY A 354 -15.10 19.61 25.59
C GLY A 354 -13.97 20.14 26.45
N GLU A 355 -13.76 19.50 27.61
CA GLU A 355 -12.71 19.89 28.56
C GLU A 355 -11.32 19.84 27.92
N GLY A 356 -10.49 20.89 28.08
CA GLY A 356 -9.14 20.99 27.54
C GLY A 356 -9.01 21.42 26.08
N GLY A 357 -10.05 21.92 25.43
CA GLY A 357 -10.07 22.30 24.01
C GLY A 357 -9.40 23.64 23.61
N GLY A 358 -8.52 24.21 24.43
CA GLY A 358 -8.04 25.60 24.42
C GLY A 358 -7.58 26.21 23.09
N SER A 359 -6.61 25.64 22.36
CA SER A 359 -6.01 26.25 21.17
C SER A 359 -6.96 26.34 19.98
N LYS A 360 -7.84 25.34 19.80
CA LYS A 360 -8.85 25.37 18.75
C LYS A 360 -10.00 26.33 19.06
N ALA A 361 -10.38 26.45 20.36
CA ALA A 361 -11.38 27.41 20.76
C ALA A 361 -10.94 28.86 20.49
N THR A 362 -9.68 29.20 20.79
CA THR A 362 -9.11 30.52 20.44
C THR A 362 -9.18 30.78 18.94
N ARG A 363 -8.76 29.80 18.12
CA ARG A 363 -8.78 29.93 16.66
C ARG A 363 -10.21 30.04 16.09
N ALA A 364 -11.19 29.38 16.71
CA ALA A 364 -12.60 29.51 16.33
C ALA A 364 -13.11 30.93 16.59
N GLY A 365 -12.75 31.54 17.74
CA GLY A 365 -13.05 32.93 18.06
C GLY A 365 -12.45 33.89 17.04
N ASP A 366 -11.18 33.71 16.65
CA ASP A 366 -10.49 34.54 15.64
C ASP A 366 -11.15 34.47 14.25
N LEU A 367 -11.74 33.31 13.91
CA LEU A 367 -12.41 33.08 12.63
C LEU A 367 -13.92 33.31 12.67
N GLY A 368 -14.49 33.71 13.81
CA GLY A 368 -15.94 33.94 13.98
C GLY A 368 -16.75 32.62 13.88
N VAL A 369 -16.14 31.46 14.11
CA VAL A 369 -16.83 30.18 14.09
C VAL A 369 -17.58 29.96 15.40
N PRO A 370 -18.88 29.62 15.37
CA PRO A 370 -19.69 29.35 16.55
C PRO A 370 -19.07 28.23 17.38
N ILE A 371 -18.99 28.40 18.69
CA ILE A 371 -18.54 27.43 19.66
C ILE A 371 -19.72 26.82 20.37
N LEU A 372 -19.86 25.53 20.33
CA LEU A 372 -20.92 24.74 20.98
C LEU A 372 -20.30 23.93 22.12
N ASP A 373 -21.01 23.81 23.21
CA ASP A 373 -20.72 22.83 24.25
C ASP A 373 -21.32 21.44 23.89
N GLU A 374 -21.06 20.46 24.71
CA GLU A 374 -21.57 19.11 24.47
C GLU A 374 -23.11 19.04 24.55
N ALA A 375 -23.71 19.82 25.41
CA ALA A 375 -25.18 19.87 25.56
C ALA A 375 -25.85 20.39 24.29
N ALA A 376 -25.30 21.43 23.68
CA ALA A 376 -25.76 21.95 22.40
C ALA A 376 -25.45 21.04 21.21
N PHE A 377 -24.48 20.13 21.33
CA PHE A 377 -24.17 19.13 20.32
C PHE A 377 -25.15 17.95 20.34
N VAL A 378 -25.67 17.60 21.51
CA VAL A 378 -26.59 16.46 21.71
C VAL A 378 -28.06 16.84 21.45
N GLY A 379 -28.44 18.07 21.70
CA GLY A 379 -29.82 18.59 21.51
C GLY A 379 -30.09 19.01 20.10
#